data_8c120e2238ccbd63b7e6a222f51a771b
#
_entry.id   8c120e2238ccbd63b7e6a222f51a771b
#
_cell.length_a   1.000
_cell.length_b   1.000
_cell.length_c   1.000
_cell.angle_alpha   90.00
_cell.angle_beta   90.00
_cell.angle_gamma   90.00
#
_symmetry.space_group_name_H-M   'P 1'
#
loop_
_entity.id
_entity.type
_entity.pdbx_description
1 polymer ?
#
loop_
_entity_poly.entity_id
_entity_poly.type
_entity_poly.pdbx_seq_one_letter_code
_entity_poly.pdbx_strand_id
1 'polypeptide(L)'
;MADKYHITLDTSIKLSTTQIPLTDYDLTIVLGNLFDNAITACNDVENAVITVKLQTIRNTFTIYVENSYNASKKHSSDNDFDFIHGYGLKNVKNSVEKYNGFCIIDPQNCLYAVTCIIPLNQII
;
A
#
# COMPACT_ATOMS: atom_id res chain seq x y z
N MET A 1 -7.42 -19.61 -23.45
CA MET A 1 -6.65 -20.07 -22.30
C MET A 1 -6.80 -19.09 -21.16
N ALA A 2 -7.23 -19.57 -20.01
CA ALA A 2 -7.36 -18.70 -18.86
C ALA A 2 -5.98 -18.35 -18.31
N ASP A 3 -5.78 -17.10 -18.04
CA ASP A 3 -4.54 -16.65 -17.46
C ASP A 3 -4.64 -16.75 -15.95
N LYS A 4 -4.04 -17.77 -15.38
CA LYS A 4 -4.11 -18.01 -13.95
C LYS A 4 -3.34 -16.97 -13.12
N TYR A 5 -2.52 -16.17 -13.77
CA TYR A 5 -1.74 -15.14 -13.08
C TYR A 5 -2.33 -13.75 -13.23
N HIS A 6 -3.59 -13.67 -13.61
CA HIS A 6 -4.23 -12.37 -13.67
C HIS A 6 -4.41 -11.83 -12.24
N ILE A 7 -4.44 -10.52 -12.14
CA ILE A 7 -4.60 -9.83 -10.87
C ILE A 7 -5.97 -9.16 -10.85
N THR A 8 -6.73 -9.39 -9.80
CA THR A 8 -8.00 -8.71 -9.59
C THR A 8 -7.73 -7.49 -8.70
N LEU A 9 -8.20 -6.34 -9.15
CA LEU A 9 -8.08 -5.11 -8.39
C LEU A 9 -9.42 -4.75 -7.77
N ASP A 10 -9.44 -4.67 -6.45
CA ASP A 10 -10.64 -4.33 -5.68
C ASP A 10 -10.41 -2.98 -5.02
N THR A 11 -11.21 -1.99 -5.35
CA THR A 11 -11.01 -0.63 -4.86
C THR A 11 -12.23 -0.12 -4.12
N SER A 12 -11.99 0.69 -3.11
CA SER A 12 -13.04 1.36 -2.35
C SER A 12 -12.58 2.74 -1.95
N ILE A 13 -13.40 3.74 -2.21
CA ILE A 13 -13.09 5.12 -1.84
C ILE A 13 -14.25 5.65 -1.03
N LYS A 14 -14.00 6.00 0.23
CA LYS A 14 -15.01 6.52 1.15
C LYS A 14 -14.45 7.71 1.88
N LEU A 15 -14.67 8.88 1.33
CA LEU A 15 -14.13 10.12 1.86
C LEU A 15 -15.25 11.02 2.36
N SER A 16 -15.08 11.55 3.56
CA SER A 16 -16.03 12.51 4.12
C SER A 16 -15.64 13.94 3.80
N THR A 17 -14.54 14.15 3.12
CA THR A 17 -14.07 15.46 2.72
C THR A 17 -13.51 15.39 1.31
N THR A 18 -13.58 16.50 0.58
CA THR A 18 -12.97 16.59 -0.72
C THR A 18 -11.50 17.02 -0.63
N GLN A 19 -11.05 17.40 0.55
CA GLN A 19 -9.67 17.83 0.73
C GLN A 19 -8.82 16.66 1.17
N ILE A 20 -7.89 16.28 0.33
CA ILE A 20 -6.91 15.26 0.64
C ILE A 20 -5.69 15.96 1.22
N PRO A 21 -5.14 15.47 2.34
CA PRO A 21 -4.08 16.20 3.04
C PRO A 21 -2.73 16.24 2.34
N LEU A 22 -2.52 15.40 1.33
CA LEU A 22 -1.27 15.37 0.59
C LEU A 22 -1.38 16.20 -0.68
N THR A 23 -0.25 16.72 -1.15
CA THR A 23 -0.20 17.28 -2.50
C THR A 23 -0.39 16.17 -3.52
N ASP A 24 -0.78 16.56 -4.74
CA ASP A 24 -0.90 15.57 -5.82
C ASP A 24 0.40 14.83 -6.05
N TYR A 25 1.53 15.52 -5.94
CA TYR A 25 2.83 14.91 -6.13
C TYR A 25 3.09 13.83 -5.08
N ASP A 26 2.88 14.17 -3.81
CA ASP A 26 3.14 13.20 -2.74
C ASP A 26 2.16 12.04 -2.79
N LEU A 27 0.90 12.28 -3.11
CA LEU A 27 -0.06 11.22 -3.25
C LEU A 27 0.34 10.26 -4.38
N THR A 28 0.83 10.81 -5.49
CA THR A 28 1.30 10.00 -6.61
C THR A 28 2.48 9.13 -6.20
N ILE A 29 3.41 9.68 -5.42
CA ILE A 29 4.54 8.90 -4.94
C ILE A 29 4.08 7.77 -4.03
N VAL A 30 3.18 8.06 -3.10
CA VAL A 30 2.70 7.04 -2.17
C VAL A 30 1.97 5.93 -2.92
N LEU A 31 0.99 6.30 -3.74
CA LEU A 31 0.19 5.29 -4.46
C LEU A 31 1.03 4.53 -5.47
N GLY A 32 1.91 5.21 -6.20
CA GLY A 32 2.75 4.55 -7.19
C GLY A 32 3.65 3.51 -6.57
N ASN A 33 4.30 3.84 -5.46
CA ASN A 33 5.17 2.89 -4.79
C ASN A 33 4.39 1.73 -4.17
N LEU A 34 3.23 2.01 -3.59
CA LEU A 34 2.41 0.94 -3.02
C LEU A 34 1.90 0.00 -4.10
N PHE A 35 1.47 0.53 -5.25
CA PHE A 35 1.03 -0.30 -6.36
C PHE A 35 2.17 -1.12 -6.94
N ASP A 36 3.35 -0.52 -7.12
CA ASP A 36 4.49 -1.26 -7.64
C ASP A 36 4.85 -2.42 -6.73
N ASN A 37 4.85 -2.19 -5.44
CA ASN A 37 5.13 -3.27 -4.48
C ASN A 37 4.08 -4.36 -4.55
N ALA A 38 2.82 -3.98 -4.63
CA ALA A 38 1.73 -4.95 -4.67
C ALA A 38 1.79 -5.78 -5.94
N ILE A 39 2.01 -5.15 -7.09
CA ILE A 39 2.08 -5.85 -8.36
C ILE A 39 3.26 -6.80 -8.37
N THR A 40 4.42 -6.35 -7.89
CA THR A 40 5.60 -7.20 -7.81
C THR A 40 5.35 -8.42 -6.93
N ALA A 41 4.69 -8.22 -5.79
CA ALA A 41 4.40 -9.32 -4.88
C ALA A 41 3.44 -10.34 -5.48
N CYS A 42 2.56 -9.90 -6.37
CA CYS A 42 1.58 -10.78 -7.01
C CYS A 42 2.13 -11.55 -8.19
N ASN A 43 3.37 -11.32 -8.56
CA ASN A 43 3.93 -11.80 -9.82
C ASN A 43 3.84 -13.31 -10.00
N ASP A 44 3.94 -14.09 -8.94
CA ASP A 44 3.88 -15.55 -9.02
C ASP A 44 2.68 -16.12 -8.28
N VAL A 45 1.65 -15.33 -8.11
CA VAL A 45 0.49 -15.77 -7.35
C VAL A 45 -0.67 -16.00 -8.29
N GLU A 46 -1.25 -17.20 -8.24
CA GLU A 46 -2.45 -17.49 -9.01
C GLU A 46 -3.65 -16.79 -8.38
N ASN A 47 -4.47 -16.20 -9.23
CA ASN A 47 -5.70 -15.53 -8.79
C ASN A 47 -5.42 -14.49 -7.70
N ALA A 48 -4.38 -13.71 -7.92
CA ALA A 48 -3.96 -12.69 -6.95
C ALA A 48 -5.00 -11.57 -6.86
N VAL A 49 -5.09 -10.98 -5.68
CA VAL A 49 -6.00 -9.86 -5.44
C VAL A 49 -5.20 -8.71 -4.82
N ILE A 50 -5.41 -7.53 -5.34
CA ILE A 50 -4.92 -6.30 -4.73
C ILE A 50 -6.13 -5.50 -4.28
N THR A 51 -6.18 -5.17 -2.99
CA THR A 51 -7.26 -4.38 -2.42
C THR A 51 -6.72 -3.00 -2.08
N VAL A 52 -7.41 -1.96 -2.55
CA VAL A 52 -7.02 -0.58 -2.28
C VAL A 52 -8.21 0.13 -1.65
N LYS A 53 -7.96 0.78 -0.52
CA LYS A 53 -8.99 1.56 0.14
C LYS A 53 -8.45 2.92 0.48
N LEU A 54 -9.19 3.95 0.09
CA LEU A 54 -8.92 5.32 0.49
C LEU A 54 -10.11 5.74 1.35
N GLN A 55 -9.87 6.06 2.59
CA GLN A 55 -10.96 6.33 3.52
C GLN A 55 -10.63 7.50 4.44
N THR A 56 -11.67 8.22 4.81
CA THR A 56 -11.59 9.16 5.91
C THR A 56 -12.20 8.47 7.12
N ILE A 57 -11.41 8.31 8.16
CA ILE A 57 -11.89 7.70 9.41
C ILE A 57 -11.59 8.68 10.52
N ARG A 58 -12.66 9.23 11.11
CA ARG A 58 -12.52 10.26 12.13
C ARG A 58 -11.71 11.41 11.55
N ASN A 59 -10.63 11.78 12.16
CA ASN A 59 -9.80 12.88 11.69
C ASN A 59 -8.56 12.39 10.96
N THR A 60 -8.65 11.26 10.30
CA THR A 60 -7.52 10.71 9.54
C THR A 60 -7.91 10.39 8.12
N PHE A 61 -6.94 10.53 7.23
CA PHE A 61 -7.00 10.03 5.86
C PHE A 61 -6.18 8.75 5.83
N THR A 62 -6.80 7.66 5.42
CA THR A 62 -6.17 6.35 5.44
C THR A 62 -6.03 5.80 4.03
N ILE A 63 -4.83 5.37 3.70
CA ILE A 63 -4.54 4.67 2.46
C ILE A 63 -4.17 3.24 2.84
N TYR A 64 -4.93 2.29 2.33
CA TYR A 64 -4.73 0.88 2.64
C TYR A 64 -4.51 0.13 1.33
N VAL A 65 -3.42 -0.61 1.23
CA VAL A 65 -3.15 -1.45 0.08
C VAL A 65 -2.75 -2.83 0.59
N GLU A 66 -3.52 -3.82 0.20
CA GLU A 66 -3.28 -5.20 0.57
C GLU A 66 -3.10 -6.01 -0.69
N ASN A 67 -2.17 -6.94 -0.69
CA ASN A 67 -1.93 -7.79 -1.85
C ASN A 67 -1.69 -9.23 -1.42
N SER A 68 -2.07 -10.12 -2.32
CA SER A 68 -1.67 -11.51 -2.21
C SER A 68 -0.16 -11.61 -2.41
N TYR A 69 0.48 -12.56 -1.76
CA TYR A 69 1.85 -12.85 -2.09
C TYR A 69 2.13 -14.32 -1.79
N ASN A 70 3.21 -14.83 -2.38
CA ASN A 70 3.57 -16.22 -2.23
C ASN A 70 4.50 -16.38 -1.04
N ALA A 71 3.94 -16.82 0.08
CA ALA A 71 4.68 -16.92 1.33
C ALA A 71 5.86 -17.88 1.22
N SER A 72 5.79 -18.86 0.32
CA SER A 72 6.89 -19.82 0.17
C SER A 72 8.15 -19.18 -0.40
N LYS A 73 8.03 -18.09 -1.11
CA LYS A 73 9.18 -17.40 -1.69
C LYS A 73 9.92 -16.52 -0.72
N LYS A 74 9.32 -16.22 0.38
CA LYS A 74 9.96 -15.38 1.36
C LYS A 74 11.17 -16.06 1.99
N HIS A 75 11.30 -17.35 1.77
CA HIS A 75 12.42 -18.10 2.32
C HIS A 75 13.74 -17.86 1.63
N SER A 76 13.71 -17.32 0.43
CA SER A 76 14.97 -17.13 -0.27
C SER A 76 15.89 -16.24 0.54
N SER A 77 15.35 -15.21 1.16
CA SER A 77 16.01 -14.50 2.23
C SER A 77 15.16 -13.29 2.60
N ASP A 78 15.28 -12.85 3.83
CA ASP A 78 14.67 -11.60 4.23
C ASP A 78 15.28 -10.44 3.43
N ASN A 79 16.55 -10.59 3.04
CA ASN A 79 17.24 -9.55 2.30
C ASN A 79 16.64 -9.34 0.91
N ASP A 80 16.26 -10.43 0.24
CA ASP A 80 15.66 -10.29 -1.08
C ASP A 80 14.31 -9.58 -0.99
N PHE A 81 13.53 -9.92 0.02
CA PHE A 81 12.25 -9.27 0.23
C PHE A 81 12.44 -7.78 0.52
N ASP A 82 13.35 -7.47 1.43
CA ASP A 82 13.66 -6.10 1.78
C ASP A 82 14.20 -5.32 0.60
N PHE A 83 15.03 -5.96 -0.21
CA PHE A 83 15.57 -5.30 -1.38
C PHE A 83 14.47 -4.89 -2.36
N ILE A 84 13.53 -5.79 -2.62
CA ILE A 84 12.46 -5.52 -3.56
C ILE A 84 11.56 -4.39 -3.05
N HIS A 85 11.25 -4.39 -1.77
CA HIS A 85 10.30 -3.44 -1.20
C HIS A 85 10.96 -2.22 -0.55
N GLY A 86 12.26 -2.29 -0.30
CA GLY A 86 12.94 -1.33 0.56
C GLY A 86 12.82 0.11 0.13
N TYR A 87 13.13 0.39 -1.12
CA TYR A 87 13.12 1.78 -1.59
C TYR A 87 11.71 2.32 -1.73
N GLY A 88 10.82 1.50 -2.23
CA GLY A 88 9.44 1.91 -2.40
C GLY A 88 8.80 2.27 -1.08
N LEU A 89 8.93 1.40 -0.08
CA LEU A 89 8.35 1.66 1.23
C LEU A 89 9.03 2.82 1.94
N LYS A 90 10.33 2.97 1.74
CA LYS A 90 11.03 4.11 2.32
C LYS A 90 10.49 5.43 1.75
N ASN A 91 10.25 5.47 0.45
CA ASN A 91 9.67 6.65 -0.18
C ASN A 91 8.26 6.94 0.36
N VAL A 92 7.47 5.88 0.55
CA VAL A 92 6.14 6.02 1.11
C VAL A 92 6.20 6.61 2.51
N LYS A 93 7.06 6.04 3.36
CA LYS A 93 7.21 6.53 4.72
C LYS A 93 7.65 7.98 4.76
N ASN A 94 8.63 8.34 3.94
CA ASN A 94 9.12 9.71 3.91
C ASN A 94 8.03 10.68 3.50
N SER A 95 7.24 10.33 2.49
CA SER A 95 6.18 11.20 2.02
C SER A 95 5.08 11.35 3.06
N VAL A 96 4.72 10.26 3.73
CA VAL A 96 3.66 10.26 4.73
C VAL A 96 4.10 11.06 5.97
N GLU A 97 5.36 10.92 6.35
CA GLU A 97 5.87 11.62 7.54
C GLU A 97 5.92 13.12 7.38
N LYS A 98 6.01 13.63 6.16
CA LYS A 98 5.91 15.07 5.93
C LYS A 98 4.59 15.64 6.46
N TYR A 99 3.57 14.83 6.54
CA TYR A 99 2.23 15.24 6.94
C TYR A 99 1.88 14.76 8.33
N ASN A 100 2.90 14.42 9.12
CA ASN A 100 2.74 13.90 10.48
C ASN A 100 1.99 12.57 10.52
N GLY A 101 2.05 11.84 9.42
CA GLY A 101 1.44 10.52 9.35
C GLY A 101 2.44 9.42 9.63
N PHE A 102 1.96 8.20 9.57
CA PHE A 102 2.81 7.04 9.76
C PHE A 102 2.24 5.86 8.97
N CYS A 103 3.07 4.83 8.81
CA CYS A 103 2.68 3.64 8.07
C CYS A 103 2.77 2.41 8.97
N ILE A 104 1.83 1.51 8.78
CA ILE A 104 1.83 0.20 9.44
C ILE A 104 2.01 -0.82 8.34
N ILE A 105 3.00 -1.68 8.49
CA ILE A 105 3.26 -2.76 7.54
C ILE A 105 2.90 -4.06 8.24
N ASP A 106 1.98 -4.81 7.64
CA ASP A 106 1.42 -6.00 8.26
C ASP A 106 1.54 -7.20 7.33
N PRO A 107 2.66 -7.92 7.39
CA PRO A 107 2.80 -9.15 6.62
C PRO A 107 2.08 -10.28 7.34
N GLN A 108 1.18 -10.93 6.63
CA GLN A 108 0.48 -12.08 7.16
C GLN A 108 0.67 -13.25 6.21
N ASN A 109 0.16 -14.39 6.59
CA ASN A 109 0.30 -15.57 5.75
C ASN A 109 -0.43 -15.36 4.43
N CYS A 110 0.32 -15.29 3.34
CA CYS A 110 -0.22 -15.12 1.99
C CYS A 110 -0.83 -13.75 1.71
N LEU A 111 -0.81 -12.82 2.65
CA LEU A 111 -1.31 -11.45 2.47
C LEU A 111 -0.31 -10.47 3.05
N TYR A 112 -0.20 -9.33 2.39
CA TYR A 112 0.71 -8.28 2.82
C TYR A 112 -0.03 -6.96 2.71
N ALA A 113 -0.09 -6.23 3.81
CA ALA A 113 -0.84 -4.98 3.84
C ALA A 113 0.02 -3.83 4.31
N VAL A 114 -0.17 -2.67 3.70
CA VAL A 114 0.43 -1.42 4.14
C VAL A 114 -0.70 -0.44 4.39
N THR A 115 -0.70 0.17 5.55
CA THR A 115 -1.68 1.18 5.92
C THR A 115 -0.96 2.47 6.22
N CYS A 116 -1.32 3.52 5.50
CA CYS A 116 -0.78 4.86 5.76
C CYS A 116 -1.87 5.68 6.41
N ILE A 117 -1.56 6.29 7.54
CA ILE A 117 -2.52 7.05 8.33
C ILE A 117 -2.00 8.48 8.45
N ILE A 118 -2.79 9.43 7.98
CA ILE A 118 -2.38 10.82 7.92
C ILE A 118 -3.44 11.68 8.60
N PRO A 119 -3.07 12.48 9.60
CA PRO A 119 -4.06 13.34 10.25
C PRO A 119 -4.59 14.40 9.30
N LEU A 120 -5.91 14.61 9.33
CA LEU A 120 -6.55 15.61 8.49
C LEU A 120 -6.44 17.00 9.11
N ASN A 121 -6.61 17.08 10.40
CA ASN A 121 -6.65 18.35 11.08
C ASN A 121 -5.28 18.65 11.68
N GLN A 122 -4.48 19.38 10.93
CA GLN A 122 -3.14 19.75 11.36
C GLN A 122 -3.05 21.23 11.70
N ILE A 123 -4.17 21.91 11.70
CA ILE A 123 -4.22 23.32 12.01
C ILE A 123 -4.44 23.48 13.50
N ILE A 124 -3.68 24.34 14.06
CA ILE A 124 -3.80 24.62 15.46
C ILE A 124 -4.51 25.96 15.66
#